data_a221bb99f84fe5b0fb3c6225fa17f52a
#
_entry.id   a221bb99f84fe5b0fb3c6225fa17f52a
#
_cell.length_a   1.000
_cell.length_b   1.000
_cell.length_c   1.000
_cell.angle_alpha   90.00
_cell.angle_beta   90.00
_cell.angle_gamma   90.00
#
_symmetry.space_group_name_H-M   'P 1'
#
loop_
_entity.id
_entity.type
_entity.pdbx_description
1 polymer ?
#
loop_
_entity_poly.entity_id
_entity_poly.type
_entity_poly.pdbx_seq_one_letter_code
_entity_poly.pdbx_strand_id
1 'polypeptide(L)'
;LTAFWESDRDKAVAFSRDIVERIRASKTASPAARLPDDRKLVMRLIEQAFSLADELQGGFGDQNKFPMSPQLHVLLKLQQREPSPGLHDFLVLTLDQMAGKGLRDQLAGGFFRYTIDPGWETPHYEKMLYNQAQLASLYLFAADVLNRPDYRVVAMDTLDFVLERMRGENGGYISSLSALDEAGVEGGSYLWSRERLASTLSEEELEVALAMWEFPFGTQLPGLALPFAREGESVDPELAEAVRLKLLAERAQRVPPRDTKQLAAWNGLLLKAFAQAAVAFNDEGYAEAAEALARWCLSMWDGRRLSRSNGQAGDASLADYLYVADGLRAWAEVSRQKQYSQTADELIARSWQLFFDDRGWRLGERQLIPGLDGEPAMQDGPMPAPSALAIALGTREQREKALRLGAEAVTGDPFWFASHAWQLFEHEQHAERTDGANEK
;
A
#
# COMPACT_ATOMS: atom_id res chain seq x y z
N LEU A 1 8.22 -32.89 6.18
CA LEU A 1 9.51 -32.20 6.34
C LEU A 1 10.19 -32.61 7.65
N THR A 2 9.54 -32.54 8.81
CA THR A 2 10.11 -32.87 10.11
C THR A 2 10.64 -34.32 10.14
N ALA A 3 9.82 -35.28 9.72
CA ALA A 3 10.23 -36.69 9.67
C ALA A 3 11.44 -36.92 8.74
N PHE A 4 11.54 -36.24 7.60
CA PHE A 4 12.70 -36.31 6.70
C PHE A 4 13.95 -35.67 7.32
N TRP A 5 13.79 -34.55 8.02
CA TRP A 5 14.86 -33.90 8.76
C TRP A 5 15.42 -34.77 9.90
N GLU A 6 14.55 -35.51 10.61
CA GLU A 6 14.91 -36.38 11.71
C GLU A 6 15.57 -37.71 11.23
N SER A 7 15.08 -38.26 10.10
CA SER A 7 15.57 -39.55 9.58
C SER A 7 16.82 -39.45 8.70
N ASP A 8 17.04 -38.31 7.97
CA ASP A 8 18.12 -38.24 6.98
C ASP A 8 18.62 -36.78 6.80
N ARG A 9 19.08 -36.21 7.92
CA ARG A 9 19.50 -34.80 8.00
C ARG A 9 20.59 -34.43 6.98
N ASP A 10 21.55 -35.33 6.73
CA ASP A 10 22.64 -35.04 5.79
C ASP A 10 22.15 -34.94 4.35
N LYS A 11 21.19 -35.76 3.95
CA LYS A 11 20.56 -35.67 2.64
C LYS A 11 19.69 -34.39 2.52
N ALA A 12 18.96 -34.02 3.58
CA ALA A 12 18.19 -32.79 3.61
C ALA A 12 19.10 -31.56 3.45
N VAL A 13 20.26 -31.56 4.12
CA VAL A 13 21.26 -30.48 4.00
C VAL A 13 21.89 -30.45 2.60
N ALA A 14 22.26 -31.62 2.05
CA ALA A 14 22.84 -31.72 0.70
C ALA A 14 21.84 -31.24 -0.39
N PHE A 15 20.58 -31.66 -0.28
CA PHE A 15 19.52 -31.25 -1.18
C PHE A 15 19.26 -29.73 -1.11
N SER A 16 19.24 -29.18 0.12
CA SER A 16 19.08 -27.73 0.32
C SER A 16 20.23 -26.94 -0.28
N ARG A 17 21.47 -27.41 -0.17
CA ARG A 17 22.66 -26.78 -0.77
C ARG A 17 22.58 -26.80 -2.30
N ASP A 18 22.23 -27.94 -2.90
CA ASP A 18 22.08 -28.07 -4.35
C ASP A 18 21.01 -27.09 -4.89
N ILE A 19 19.86 -26.99 -4.21
CA ILE A 19 18.82 -25.99 -4.55
C ILE A 19 19.37 -24.57 -4.48
N VAL A 20 20.03 -24.22 -3.37
CA VAL A 20 20.60 -22.86 -3.21
C VAL A 20 21.65 -22.56 -4.29
N GLU A 21 22.51 -23.52 -4.64
CA GLU A 21 23.49 -23.36 -5.71
C GLU A 21 22.84 -23.18 -7.08
N ARG A 22 21.80 -23.95 -7.41
CA ARG A 22 21.03 -23.79 -8.66
C ARG A 22 20.34 -22.43 -8.74
N ILE A 23 19.71 -21.97 -7.64
CA ILE A 23 19.09 -20.66 -7.58
C ILE A 23 20.14 -19.55 -7.73
N ARG A 24 21.31 -19.69 -7.08
CA ARG A 24 22.42 -18.75 -7.26
C ARG A 24 22.92 -18.71 -8.70
N ALA A 25 23.10 -19.86 -9.33
CA ALA A 25 23.55 -19.96 -10.71
C ALA A 25 22.54 -19.34 -11.71
N SER A 26 21.24 -19.49 -11.44
CA SER A 26 20.19 -18.87 -12.26
C SER A 26 20.03 -17.36 -12.03
N LYS A 27 20.55 -16.83 -10.92
CA LYS A 27 20.37 -15.42 -10.49
C LYS A 27 21.65 -14.57 -10.59
N THR A 28 22.67 -14.98 -11.33
CA THR A 28 23.79 -14.08 -11.66
C THR A 28 23.25 -12.99 -12.58
N ALA A 29 22.72 -11.93 -11.99
CA ALA A 29 22.30 -10.74 -12.70
C ALA A 29 23.53 -10.07 -13.32
N SER A 30 23.75 -10.30 -14.60
CA SER A 30 24.70 -9.48 -15.35
C SER A 30 24.03 -8.13 -15.64
N PRO A 31 24.73 -7.00 -15.42
CA PRO A 31 24.18 -5.70 -15.78
C PRO A 31 23.81 -5.69 -17.26
N ALA A 32 22.62 -5.25 -17.60
CA ALA A 32 22.22 -5.09 -18.99
C ALA A 32 23.17 -4.13 -19.70
N ALA A 33 23.64 -4.50 -20.88
CA ALA A 33 24.52 -3.65 -21.70
C ALA A 33 23.80 -2.36 -22.13
N ARG A 34 22.49 -2.44 -22.31
CA ARG A 34 21.59 -1.31 -22.62
C ARG A 34 20.35 -1.40 -21.76
N LEU A 35 19.81 -0.24 -21.35
CA LEU A 35 18.46 -0.17 -20.77
C LEU A 35 17.41 -0.51 -21.82
N PRO A 36 16.27 -1.10 -21.43
CA PRO A 36 15.19 -1.41 -22.35
C PRO A 36 14.55 -0.12 -22.89
N ASP A 37 14.00 -0.21 -24.10
CA ASP A 37 13.19 0.85 -24.72
C ASP A 37 11.95 1.13 -23.85
N ASP A 38 11.79 2.36 -23.39
CA ASP A 38 10.77 2.80 -22.44
C ASP A 38 9.35 2.61 -22.99
N ARG A 39 9.11 2.95 -24.27
CA ARG A 39 7.80 2.80 -24.90
C ARG A 39 7.36 1.35 -24.98
N LYS A 40 8.27 0.46 -25.37
CA LYS A 40 7.98 -0.98 -25.40
C LYS A 40 7.72 -1.54 -24.01
N LEU A 41 8.45 -1.04 -23.01
CA LEU A 41 8.25 -1.44 -21.62
C LEU A 41 6.87 -1.00 -21.11
N VAL A 42 6.47 0.25 -21.36
CA VAL A 42 5.14 0.77 -20.99
C VAL A 42 4.02 0.02 -21.71
N MET A 43 4.15 -0.20 -23.02
CA MET A 43 3.17 -0.98 -23.76
C MET A 43 3.00 -2.39 -23.18
N ARG A 44 4.10 -3.06 -22.88
CA ARG A 44 4.08 -4.41 -22.30
C ARG A 44 3.46 -4.41 -20.89
N LEU A 45 3.74 -3.37 -20.06
CA LEU A 45 3.12 -3.22 -18.77
C LEU A 45 1.59 -3.09 -18.89
N ILE A 46 1.12 -2.24 -19.80
CA ILE A 46 -0.31 -2.07 -20.07
C ILE A 46 -0.94 -3.36 -20.60
N GLU A 47 -0.30 -4.03 -21.55
CA GLU A 47 -0.77 -5.31 -22.09
C GLU A 47 -0.91 -6.39 -20.99
N GLN A 48 0.08 -6.50 -20.10
CA GLN A 48 0.01 -7.42 -18.97
C GLN A 48 -1.07 -7.02 -17.98
N ALA A 49 -1.20 -5.72 -17.66
CA ALA A 49 -2.26 -5.23 -16.78
C ALA A 49 -3.64 -5.63 -17.31
N PHE A 50 -3.92 -5.37 -18.60
CA PHE A 50 -5.20 -5.75 -19.20
C PHE A 50 -5.39 -7.27 -19.36
N SER A 51 -4.32 -8.05 -19.51
CA SER A 51 -4.42 -9.51 -19.52
C SER A 51 -4.83 -10.11 -18.18
N LEU A 52 -4.59 -9.39 -17.07
CA LEU A 52 -4.95 -9.76 -15.71
C LEU A 52 -6.21 -9.05 -15.20
N ALA A 53 -6.65 -8.01 -15.92
CA ALA A 53 -7.78 -7.17 -15.53
C ALA A 53 -9.11 -7.95 -15.52
N ASP A 54 -9.91 -7.69 -14.52
CA ASP A 54 -11.33 -8.05 -14.51
C ASP A 54 -12.14 -6.88 -15.06
N GLU A 55 -12.58 -6.98 -16.29
CA GLU A 55 -13.31 -5.91 -16.99
C GLU A 55 -14.75 -5.72 -16.46
N LEU A 56 -15.26 -6.66 -15.67
CA LEU A 56 -16.63 -6.61 -15.11
C LEU A 56 -16.66 -6.08 -13.68
N GLN A 57 -15.72 -6.53 -12.85
CA GLN A 57 -15.68 -6.18 -11.43
C GLN A 57 -14.52 -5.23 -11.08
N GLY A 58 -13.67 -4.89 -12.04
CA GLY A 58 -12.46 -4.13 -11.78
C GLY A 58 -11.41 -4.91 -11.02
N GLY A 59 -10.21 -4.34 -10.91
CA GLY A 59 -9.06 -4.99 -10.29
C GLY A 59 -8.45 -6.10 -11.12
N PHE A 60 -7.61 -6.92 -10.50
CA PHE A 60 -6.83 -7.95 -11.19
C PHE A 60 -7.12 -9.33 -10.61
N GLY A 61 -7.19 -10.34 -11.50
CA GLY A 61 -7.49 -11.72 -11.15
C GLY A 61 -8.99 -12.03 -11.04
N ASP A 62 -9.31 -13.32 -10.97
CA ASP A 62 -10.65 -13.90 -11.06
C ASP A 62 -11.11 -14.60 -9.77
N GLN A 63 -10.35 -14.50 -8.69
CA GLN A 63 -10.63 -15.10 -7.38
C GLN A 63 -10.49 -14.07 -6.27
N ASN A 64 -9.49 -14.26 -5.40
CA ASN A 64 -9.19 -13.29 -4.35
C ASN A 64 -8.68 -11.99 -4.96
N LYS A 65 -9.21 -10.84 -4.53
CA LYS A 65 -8.78 -9.54 -5.02
C LYS A 65 -8.04 -8.73 -3.96
N PHE A 66 -6.82 -8.39 -4.31
CA PHE A 66 -6.01 -7.44 -3.56
C PHE A 66 -6.09 -6.05 -4.19
N PRO A 67 -5.95 -4.97 -3.40
CA PRO A 67 -5.98 -3.60 -3.94
C PRO A 67 -4.91 -3.32 -5.00
N MET A 68 -3.78 -4.05 -5.00
CA MET A 68 -2.67 -3.86 -5.95
C MET A 68 -2.25 -2.39 -6.08
N SER A 69 -2.16 -1.70 -4.93
CA SER A 69 -1.91 -0.25 -4.87
C SER A 69 -0.68 0.23 -5.64
N PRO A 70 0.47 -0.48 -5.64
CA PRO A 70 1.63 -0.07 -6.43
C PRO A 70 1.36 -0.06 -7.94
N GLN A 71 0.70 -1.10 -8.45
CA GLN A 71 0.35 -1.24 -9.87
C GLN A 71 -0.65 -0.16 -10.27
N LEU A 72 -1.73 0.02 -9.49
CA LEU A 72 -2.72 1.07 -9.75
C LEU A 72 -2.11 2.47 -9.72
N HIS A 73 -1.16 2.72 -8.82
CA HIS A 73 -0.47 4.01 -8.75
C HIS A 73 0.37 4.28 -10.01
N VAL A 74 1.06 3.26 -10.53
CA VAL A 74 1.80 3.39 -11.79
C VAL A 74 0.87 3.57 -12.98
N LEU A 75 -0.23 2.83 -13.05
CA LEU A 75 -1.24 2.99 -14.10
C LEU A 75 -1.90 4.39 -14.07
N LEU A 76 -2.16 4.94 -12.89
CA LEU A 76 -2.61 6.34 -12.75
C LEU A 76 -1.57 7.35 -13.27
N LYS A 77 -0.29 7.14 -12.98
CA LYS A 77 0.79 7.97 -13.53
C LYS A 77 0.88 7.89 -15.04
N LEU A 78 0.69 6.71 -15.61
CA LEU A 78 0.62 6.52 -17.06
C LEU A 78 -0.62 7.22 -17.63
N GLN A 79 -1.79 7.07 -17.00
CA GLN A 79 -3.02 7.77 -17.40
C GLN A 79 -2.86 9.30 -17.35
N GLN A 80 -2.16 9.83 -16.34
CA GLN A 80 -1.86 11.27 -16.25
C GLN A 80 -0.95 11.75 -17.38
N ARG A 81 0.00 10.92 -17.79
CA ARG A 81 1.02 11.27 -18.80
C ARG A 81 0.56 11.08 -20.22
N GLU A 82 -0.10 9.97 -20.48
CA GLU A 82 -0.60 9.55 -21.79
C GLU A 82 -2.05 9.05 -21.63
N PRO A 83 -3.03 9.97 -21.59
CA PRO A 83 -4.43 9.63 -21.35
C PRO A 83 -4.98 8.62 -22.37
N SER A 84 -5.60 7.55 -21.87
CA SER A 84 -6.25 6.53 -22.68
C SER A 84 -7.66 6.26 -22.12
N PRO A 85 -8.72 6.31 -22.95
CA PRO A 85 -10.08 6.04 -22.49
C PRO A 85 -10.23 4.66 -21.83
N GLY A 86 -9.68 3.61 -22.42
CA GLY A 86 -9.78 2.26 -21.86
C GLY A 86 -9.08 2.11 -20.50
N LEU A 87 -7.91 2.74 -20.33
CA LEU A 87 -7.22 2.76 -19.03
C LEU A 87 -7.99 3.60 -18.00
N HIS A 88 -8.52 4.76 -18.42
CA HIS A 88 -9.38 5.60 -17.58
C HIS A 88 -10.57 4.80 -17.05
N ASP A 89 -11.34 4.16 -17.92
CA ASP A 89 -12.56 3.44 -17.56
C ASP A 89 -12.26 2.24 -16.63
N PHE A 90 -11.18 1.51 -16.90
CA PHE A 90 -10.73 0.43 -16.01
C PHE A 90 -10.33 0.93 -14.61
N LEU A 91 -9.60 2.04 -14.54
CA LEU A 91 -9.18 2.63 -13.26
C LEU A 91 -10.39 3.14 -12.46
N VAL A 92 -11.35 3.81 -13.12
CA VAL A 92 -12.60 4.25 -12.49
C VAL A 92 -13.39 3.06 -11.98
N LEU A 93 -13.64 2.04 -12.83
CA LEU A 93 -14.34 0.83 -12.40
C LEU A 93 -13.68 0.19 -11.18
N THR A 94 -12.37 0.02 -11.20
CA THR A 94 -11.62 -0.62 -10.10
C THR A 94 -11.76 0.16 -8.80
N LEU A 95 -11.55 1.48 -8.85
CA LEU A 95 -11.59 2.32 -7.66
C LEU A 95 -13.01 2.46 -7.11
N ASP A 96 -14.03 2.55 -7.97
CA ASP A 96 -15.43 2.60 -7.55
C ASP A 96 -15.86 1.29 -6.85
N GLN A 97 -15.50 0.14 -7.40
CA GLN A 97 -15.79 -1.16 -6.76
C GLN A 97 -15.08 -1.31 -5.42
N MET A 98 -13.80 -0.92 -5.33
CA MET A 98 -13.05 -0.94 -4.08
C MET A 98 -13.64 -0.01 -3.02
N ALA A 99 -14.12 1.18 -3.42
CA ALA A 99 -14.70 2.16 -2.51
C ALA A 99 -16.14 1.83 -2.09
N GLY A 100 -16.94 1.26 -2.99
CA GLY A 100 -18.37 1.07 -2.79
C GLY A 100 -18.76 -0.27 -2.16
N LYS A 101 -17.92 -1.30 -2.31
CA LYS A 101 -18.19 -2.67 -1.89
C LYS A 101 -17.59 -3.02 -0.51
N GLY A 102 -17.53 -4.32 -0.22
CA GLY A 102 -17.08 -4.86 1.06
C GLY A 102 -15.59 -4.70 1.38
N LEU A 103 -14.76 -4.29 0.43
CA LEU A 103 -13.36 -4.01 0.72
C LEU A 103 -13.21 -2.78 1.63
N ARG A 104 -14.13 -1.79 1.55
CA ARG A 104 -14.15 -0.61 2.40
C ARG A 104 -15.19 -0.74 3.50
N ASP A 105 -14.84 -0.34 4.70
CA ASP A 105 -15.78 -0.19 5.81
C ASP A 105 -16.60 1.09 5.63
N GLN A 106 -17.84 0.95 5.20
CA GLN A 106 -18.73 2.07 4.89
C GLN A 106 -19.16 2.89 6.12
N LEU A 107 -19.00 2.34 7.33
CA LEU A 107 -19.42 3.02 8.56
C LEU A 107 -18.28 3.82 9.21
N ALA A 108 -17.11 3.21 9.39
CA ALA A 108 -15.98 3.85 10.09
C ALA A 108 -14.86 4.30 9.16
N GLY A 109 -14.97 4.05 7.88
CA GLY A 109 -13.88 4.28 6.94
C GLY A 109 -12.77 3.24 7.04
N GLY A 110 -11.74 3.44 6.23
CA GLY A 110 -10.62 2.54 6.10
C GLY A 110 -10.96 1.25 5.34
N PHE A 111 -9.92 0.55 4.92
CA PHE A 111 -10.01 -0.61 4.04
C PHE A 111 -9.58 -1.89 4.76
N PHE A 112 -10.28 -2.97 4.48
CA PHE A 112 -9.83 -4.32 4.79
C PHE A 112 -8.66 -4.72 3.86
N ARG A 113 -8.00 -5.82 4.19
CA ARG A 113 -6.74 -6.20 3.54
C ARG A 113 -6.91 -6.65 2.08
N TYR A 114 -7.90 -7.49 1.81
CA TYR A 114 -8.26 -8.04 0.50
C TYR A 114 -9.64 -8.67 0.56
N THR A 115 -10.22 -9.08 -0.57
CA THR A 115 -11.45 -9.88 -0.61
C THR A 115 -11.17 -11.30 -1.09
N ILE A 116 -11.96 -12.26 -0.59
CA ILE A 116 -11.83 -13.69 -0.93
C ILE A 116 -12.65 -14.07 -2.16
N ASP A 117 -13.35 -13.12 -2.75
CA ASP A 117 -14.18 -13.25 -3.95
C ASP A 117 -13.80 -12.18 -4.99
N PRO A 118 -14.15 -12.37 -6.28
CA PRO A 118 -13.83 -11.42 -7.34
C PRO A 118 -14.74 -10.18 -7.35
N GLY A 119 -15.87 -10.19 -6.64
CA GLY A 119 -16.87 -9.09 -6.62
C GLY A 119 -16.60 -8.01 -5.60
N TRP A 120 -15.47 -8.05 -4.89
CA TRP A 120 -15.12 -7.14 -3.80
C TRP A 120 -16.10 -7.16 -2.62
N GLU A 121 -16.80 -8.28 -2.38
CA GLU A 121 -17.91 -8.37 -1.44
C GLU A 121 -17.51 -8.89 -0.06
N THR A 122 -16.72 -9.95 -0.01
CA THR A 122 -16.35 -10.63 1.24
C THR A 122 -14.89 -10.37 1.59
N PRO A 123 -14.59 -9.43 2.49
CA PRO A 123 -13.21 -9.15 2.84
C PRO A 123 -12.63 -10.16 3.84
N HIS A 124 -11.32 -10.29 3.85
CA HIS A 124 -10.58 -10.69 5.03
C HIS A 124 -10.50 -9.48 5.97
N TYR A 125 -11.20 -9.53 7.09
CA TYR A 125 -11.55 -8.36 7.92
C TYR A 125 -10.38 -7.68 8.66
N GLU A 126 -9.15 -8.06 8.40
CA GLU A 126 -7.97 -7.40 8.95
C GLU A 126 -7.78 -6.00 8.33
N LYS A 127 -7.51 -4.98 9.15
CA LYS A 127 -7.14 -3.65 8.68
C LYS A 127 -5.69 -3.34 9.02
N MET A 128 -4.85 -3.24 7.97
CA MET A 128 -3.39 -3.06 8.07
C MET A 128 -3.02 -1.59 7.84
N LEU A 129 -2.12 -1.03 8.64
CA LEU A 129 -1.69 0.36 8.53
C LEU A 129 -1.13 0.71 7.15
N TYR A 130 -0.26 -0.15 6.59
CA TYR A 130 0.32 0.08 5.26
C TYR A 130 -0.75 0.19 4.17
N ASN A 131 -1.85 -0.57 4.32
CA ASN A 131 -2.94 -0.58 3.36
C ASN A 131 -3.73 0.74 3.41
N GLN A 132 -4.04 1.22 4.62
CA GLN A 132 -4.68 2.51 4.80
C GLN A 132 -3.84 3.65 4.19
N ALA A 133 -2.56 3.70 4.51
CA ALA A 133 -1.65 4.73 4.03
C ALA A 133 -1.56 4.77 2.49
N GLN A 134 -1.42 3.60 1.87
CA GLN A 134 -1.30 3.51 0.42
C GLN A 134 -2.61 3.82 -0.29
N LEU A 135 -3.73 3.31 0.21
CA LEU A 135 -5.03 3.56 -0.41
C LEU A 135 -5.46 5.02 -0.26
N ALA A 136 -5.24 5.65 0.90
CA ALA A 136 -5.48 7.08 1.05
C ALA A 136 -4.66 7.89 0.03
N SER A 137 -3.36 7.63 -0.11
CA SER A 137 -2.51 8.28 -1.13
C SER A 137 -2.97 8.00 -2.56
N LEU A 138 -3.41 6.77 -2.84
CA LEU A 138 -3.91 6.36 -4.16
C LEU A 138 -5.18 7.11 -4.53
N TYR A 139 -6.17 7.19 -3.63
CA TYR A 139 -7.42 7.90 -3.86
C TYR A 139 -7.23 9.42 -3.96
N LEU A 140 -6.32 10.02 -3.18
CA LEU A 140 -5.96 11.43 -3.36
C LEU A 140 -5.40 11.70 -4.75
N PHE A 141 -4.48 10.86 -5.21
CA PHE A 141 -3.89 11.00 -6.54
C PHE A 141 -4.90 10.73 -7.66
N ALA A 142 -5.73 9.70 -7.50
CA ALA A 142 -6.78 9.35 -8.46
C ALA A 142 -7.85 10.44 -8.60
N ALA A 143 -8.18 11.16 -7.51
CA ALA A 143 -9.13 12.27 -7.54
C ALA A 143 -8.74 13.35 -8.57
N ASP A 144 -7.46 13.66 -8.65
CA ASP A 144 -6.94 14.66 -9.59
C ASP A 144 -6.78 14.09 -11.01
N VAL A 145 -6.21 12.89 -11.13
CA VAL A 145 -5.91 12.25 -12.43
C VAL A 145 -7.19 11.90 -13.20
N LEU A 146 -8.21 11.40 -12.50
CA LEU A 146 -9.47 10.94 -13.10
C LEU A 146 -10.60 11.98 -13.01
N ASN A 147 -10.31 13.16 -12.45
CA ASN A 147 -11.32 14.22 -12.21
C ASN A 147 -12.53 13.73 -11.39
N ARG A 148 -12.26 12.99 -10.31
CA ARG A 148 -13.23 12.38 -9.38
C ARG A 148 -13.05 12.96 -7.98
N PRO A 149 -13.65 14.15 -7.68
CA PRO A 149 -13.49 14.79 -6.37
C PRO A 149 -14.05 13.96 -5.20
N ASP A 150 -14.99 13.07 -5.45
CA ASP A 150 -15.54 12.11 -4.48
C ASP A 150 -14.48 11.14 -3.92
N TYR A 151 -13.43 10.82 -4.66
CA TYR A 151 -12.31 10.02 -4.17
C TYR A 151 -11.53 10.72 -3.03
N ARG A 152 -11.60 12.05 -2.94
CA ARG A 152 -11.04 12.78 -1.79
C ARG A 152 -11.74 12.43 -0.48
N VAL A 153 -13.08 12.21 -0.53
CA VAL A 153 -13.84 11.78 0.64
C VAL A 153 -13.41 10.39 1.09
N VAL A 154 -13.18 9.45 0.15
CA VAL A 154 -12.67 8.10 0.46
C VAL A 154 -11.31 8.17 1.15
N ALA A 155 -10.41 9.03 0.68
CA ALA A 155 -9.10 9.22 1.29
C ALA A 155 -9.21 9.84 2.69
N MET A 156 -10.06 10.86 2.87
CA MET A 156 -10.31 11.53 4.14
C MET A 156 -10.84 10.55 5.19
N ASP A 157 -11.93 9.83 4.89
CA ASP A 157 -12.50 8.82 5.80
C ASP A 157 -11.49 7.75 6.18
N THR A 158 -10.59 7.39 5.26
CA THR A 158 -9.54 6.40 5.52
C THR A 158 -8.52 6.93 6.52
N LEU A 159 -8.09 8.18 6.38
CA LEU A 159 -7.12 8.80 7.29
C LEU A 159 -7.76 9.15 8.65
N ASP A 160 -9.02 9.57 8.67
CA ASP A 160 -9.78 9.80 9.91
C ASP A 160 -9.94 8.49 10.70
N PHE A 161 -10.25 7.39 10.02
CA PHE A 161 -10.23 6.07 10.65
C PHE A 161 -8.85 5.76 11.28
N VAL A 162 -7.74 6.06 10.60
CA VAL A 162 -6.39 5.84 11.15
C VAL A 162 -6.16 6.72 12.38
N LEU A 163 -6.55 7.98 12.32
CA LEU A 163 -6.44 8.93 13.44
C LEU A 163 -7.23 8.47 14.68
N GLU A 164 -8.43 7.95 14.48
CA GLU A 164 -9.30 7.53 15.58
C GLU A 164 -8.94 6.15 16.16
N ARG A 165 -8.58 5.20 15.30
CA ARG A 165 -8.55 3.77 15.65
C ARG A 165 -7.15 3.16 15.71
N MET A 166 -6.17 3.76 15.01
CA MET A 166 -4.85 3.16 14.89
C MET A 166 -3.75 3.96 15.59
N ARG A 167 -4.07 5.00 16.34
CA ARG A 167 -3.06 5.70 17.16
C ARG A 167 -2.42 4.74 18.15
N GLY A 168 -1.09 4.76 18.17
CA GLY A 168 -0.25 4.09 19.14
C GLY A 168 0.29 5.07 20.18
N GLU A 169 1.28 4.64 20.94
CA GLU A 169 1.97 5.45 21.91
C GLU A 169 3.04 6.35 21.27
N ASN A 170 3.35 7.47 21.89
CA ASN A 170 4.46 8.37 21.53
C ASN A 170 4.41 8.95 20.10
N GLY A 171 3.23 9.01 19.47
CA GLY A 171 3.03 9.62 18.16
C GLY A 171 3.16 8.68 16.96
N GLY A 172 3.51 7.41 17.18
CA GLY A 172 3.44 6.39 16.14
C GLY A 172 2.06 5.74 16.04
N TYR A 173 1.85 4.93 15.00
CA TYR A 173 0.59 4.22 14.73
C TYR A 173 0.80 2.72 14.74
N ILE A 174 -0.19 1.99 15.26
CA ILE A 174 -0.16 0.52 15.39
C ILE A 174 -0.27 -0.18 14.04
N SER A 175 0.21 -1.43 13.97
CA SER A 175 0.29 -2.15 12.69
C SER A 175 -1.05 -2.65 12.18
N SER A 176 -1.94 -3.19 13.00
CA SER A 176 -3.20 -3.73 12.50
C SER A 176 -4.31 -3.89 13.54
N LEU A 177 -5.53 -4.02 13.01
CA LEU A 177 -6.69 -4.51 13.72
C LEU A 177 -7.00 -5.93 13.23
N SER A 178 -7.31 -6.84 14.15
CA SER A 178 -7.57 -8.25 13.84
C SER A 178 -8.80 -8.45 12.97
N ALA A 179 -8.76 -9.48 12.12
CA ALA A 179 -9.95 -9.98 11.41
C ALA A 179 -10.94 -10.66 12.34
N LEU A 180 -10.46 -11.26 13.44
CA LEU A 180 -11.25 -11.96 14.43
C LEU A 180 -11.68 -11.01 15.54
N ASP A 181 -12.90 -11.18 16.05
CA ASP A 181 -13.30 -10.54 17.30
C ASP A 181 -12.76 -11.30 18.53
N GLU A 182 -13.11 -10.85 19.75
CA GLU A 182 -12.67 -11.51 20.98
C GLU A 182 -13.23 -12.93 21.16
N ALA A 183 -14.33 -13.26 20.48
CA ALA A 183 -14.91 -14.60 20.48
C ALA A 183 -14.29 -15.53 19.40
N GLY A 184 -13.34 -15.00 18.59
CA GLY A 184 -12.70 -15.74 17.50
C GLY A 184 -13.55 -15.83 16.24
N VAL A 185 -14.56 -14.97 16.08
CA VAL A 185 -15.43 -14.92 14.89
C VAL A 185 -14.82 -13.94 13.87
N GLU A 186 -14.54 -14.43 12.66
CA GLU A 186 -14.09 -13.56 11.58
C GLU A 186 -15.18 -12.59 11.14
N GLY A 187 -14.85 -11.30 11.08
CA GLY A 187 -15.83 -10.25 10.78
C GLY A 187 -16.79 -9.89 11.91
N GLY A 188 -16.75 -10.57 13.06
CA GLY A 188 -17.68 -10.36 14.16
C GLY A 188 -17.77 -8.93 14.68
N SER A 189 -16.65 -8.19 14.61
CA SER A 189 -16.61 -6.76 14.96
C SER A 189 -17.30 -5.85 13.93
N TYR A 190 -17.57 -6.31 12.72
CA TYR A 190 -18.02 -5.46 11.60
C TYR A 190 -19.40 -5.83 11.06
N LEU A 191 -19.80 -7.10 11.16
CA LEU A 191 -21.01 -7.64 10.54
C LEU A 191 -22.29 -7.28 11.32
N TRP A 192 -23.38 -7.13 10.58
CA TRP A 192 -24.70 -6.78 11.08
C TRP A 192 -25.72 -7.89 10.78
N SER A 193 -26.58 -8.21 11.76
CA SER A 193 -27.81 -8.98 11.51
C SER A 193 -29.02 -8.05 11.40
N ARG A 194 -30.13 -8.54 10.83
CA ARG A 194 -31.38 -7.77 10.75
C ARG A 194 -31.90 -7.39 12.13
N GLU A 195 -31.80 -8.31 13.09
CA GLU A 195 -32.26 -8.11 14.47
C GLU A 195 -31.43 -7.00 15.15
N ARG A 196 -30.10 -6.97 14.89
CA ARG A 196 -29.24 -5.96 15.46
C ARG A 196 -29.51 -4.58 14.86
N LEU A 197 -29.73 -4.48 13.57
CA LEU A 197 -30.14 -3.23 12.93
C LEU A 197 -31.48 -2.73 13.53
N ALA A 198 -32.49 -3.60 13.61
CA ALA A 198 -33.78 -3.24 14.14
C ALA A 198 -33.80 -2.89 15.64
N SER A 199 -32.85 -3.44 16.42
CA SER A 199 -32.70 -3.07 17.84
C SER A 199 -31.90 -1.79 18.05
N THR A 200 -31.09 -1.37 17.07
CA THR A 200 -30.26 -0.18 17.16
C THR A 200 -30.95 1.07 16.62
N LEU A 201 -31.74 0.92 15.56
CA LEU A 201 -32.39 1.98 14.81
C LEU A 201 -33.91 1.98 14.99
N SER A 202 -34.53 3.15 14.98
CA SER A 202 -35.98 3.25 14.80
C SER A 202 -36.36 2.84 13.38
N GLU A 203 -37.68 2.67 13.11
CA GLU A 203 -38.19 2.34 11.77
C GLU A 203 -37.76 3.40 10.74
N GLU A 204 -37.88 4.70 11.06
CA GLU A 204 -37.46 5.80 10.20
C GLU A 204 -35.95 5.82 9.97
N GLU A 205 -35.14 5.59 11.01
CA GLU A 205 -33.68 5.52 10.88
C GLU A 205 -33.22 4.28 10.08
N LEU A 206 -33.95 3.19 10.19
CA LEU A 206 -33.69 1.99 9.38
C LEU A 206 -33.97 2.23 7.89
N GLU A 207 -35.04 2.95 7.55
CA GLU A 207 -35.30 3.39 6.16
C GLU A 207 -34.13 4.23 5.62
N VAL A 208 -33.64 5.17 6.42
CA VAL A 208 -32.48 5.99 6.07
C VAL A 208 -31.23 5.12 5.88
N ALA A 209 -30.96 4.18 6.79
CA ALA A 209 -29.83 3.26 6.65
C ALA A 209 -29.90 2.42 5.36
N LEU A 210 -31.09 1.95 5.00
CA LEU A 210 -31.34 1.15 3.79
C LEU A 210 -31.32 2.00 2.50
N ALA A 211 -31.55 3.31 2.60
CA ALA A 211 -31.35 4.26 1.50
C ALA A 211 -29.85 4.52 1.25
N MET A 212 -29.03 4.60 2.32
CA MET A 212 -27.60 4.85 2.23
C MET A 212 -26.79 3.60 1.88
N TRP A 213 -27.21 2.44 2.40
CA TRP A 213 -26.44 1.20 2.29
C TRP A 213 -27.31 0.01 1.88
N GLU A 214 -26.72 -0.83 1.05
CA GLU A 214 -27.20 -2.18 0.83
C GLU A 214 -26.59 -3.13 1.86
N PHE A 215 -27.44 -4.00 2.44
CA PHE A 215 -26.99 -5.06 3.34
C PHE A 215 -27.24 -6.42 2.68
N PRO A 216 -26.26 -6.99 1.96
CA PRO A 216 -26.41 -8.26 1.24
C PRO A 216 -26.33 -9.44 2.22
N PHE A 217 -27.40 -9.64 3.01
CA PHE A 217 -27.45 -10.69 4.02
C PHE A 217 -27.23 -12.08 3.43
N GLY A 218 -26.25 -12.80 3.99
CA GLY A 218 -25.91 -14.15 3.58
C GLY A 218 -24.76 -14.26 2.58
N THR A 219 -24.24 -13.15 2.09
CA THR A 219 -23.06 -13.14 1.20
C THR A 219 -21.79 -13.52 1.98
N GLN A 220 -21.55 -12.90 3.14
CA GLN A 220 -20.36 -13.13 3.96
C GLN A 220 -20.57 -14.33 4.90
N LEU A 221 -21.58 -14.25 5.76
CA LEU A 221 -21.98 -15.30 6.70
C LEU A 221 -23.52 -15.42 6.73
N PRO A 222 -24.09 -16.59 7.02
CA PRO A 222 -25.55 -16.77 7.10
C PRO A 222 -26.19 -15.74 8.03
N GLY A 223 -27.13 -14.94 7.48
CA GLY A 223 -27.89 -13.94 8.24
C GLY A 223 -27.09 -12.67 8.63
N LEU A 224 -25.84 -12.54 8.23
CA LEU A 224 -25.00 -11.39 8.51
C LEU A 224 -24.62 -10.65 7.22
N ALA A 225 -24.36 -9.34 7.32
CA ALA A 225 -23.96 -8.50 6.20
C ALA A 225 -23.00 -7.38 6.62
N LEU A 226 -22.09 -7.00 5.69
CA LEU A 226 -21.46 -5.69 5.67
C LEU A 226 -22.32 -4.72 4.88
N PRO A 227 -22.39 -3.43 5.26
CA PRO A 227 -22.99 -2.41 4.41
C PRO A 227 -22.11 -2.13 3.19
N PHE A 228 -22.72 -2.06 2.01
CA PHE A 228 -22.12 -1.56 0.77
C PHE A 228 -22.73 -0.19 0.45
N ALA A 229 -21.99 0.70 -0.16
CA ALA A 229 -22.49 1.99 -0.58
C ALA A 229 -23.63 1.80 -1.60
N ARG A 230 -24.72 2.55 -1.46
CA ARG A 230 -25.81 2.57 -2.42
C ARG A 230 -25.74 3.88 -3.21
N GLU A 231 -25.83 3.77 -4.52
CA GLU A 231 -25.90 4.92 -5.39
C GLU A 231 -27.36 5.40 -5.54
N GLY A 232 -27.57 6.69 -5.60
CA GLY A 232 -28.76 7.30 -6.20
C GLY A 232 -29.86 7.80 -5.28
N GLU A 233 -29.88 7.56 -3.97
CA GLU A 233 -30.87 8.15 -3.08
C GLU A 233 -30.29 9.34 -2.30
N SER A 234 -30.94 10.52 -2.45
CA SER A 234 -30.58 11.69 -1.65
C SER A 234 -31.24 11.59 -0.29
N VAL A 235 -30.42 11.43 0.73
CA VAL A 235 -30.81 11.43 2.14
C VAL A 235 -30.38 12.75 2.78
N ASP A 236 -31.16 13.24 3.76
CA ASP A 236 -30.76 14.38 4.56
C ASP A 236 -29.39 14.11 5.23
N PRO A 237 -28.37 14.95 5.03
CA PRO A 237 -27.03 14.68 5.52
C PRO A 237 -26.91 14.64 7.05
N GLU A 238 -27.75 15.42 7.78
CA GLU A 238 -27.71 15.44 9.26
C GLU A 238 -28.32 14.13 9.80
N LEU A 239 -29.41 13.67 9.18
CA LEU A 239 -30.03 12.40 9.56
C LEU A 239 -29.16 11.19 9.17
N ALA A 240 -28.55 11.25 8.00
CA ALA A 240 -27.56 10.26 7.54
C ALA A 240 -26.42 10.07 8.56
N GLU A 241 -25.82 11.19 8.99
CA GLU A 241 -24.74 11.18 9.96
C GLU A 241 -25.22 10.71 11.34
N ALA A 242 -26.41 11.10 11.80
CA ALA A 242 -26.97 10.63 13.06
C ALA A 242 -27.17 9.10 13.06
N VAL A 243 -27.65 8.54 11.97
CA VAL A 243 -27.80 7.08 11.78
C VAL A 243 -26.46 6.38 11.79
N ARG A 244 -25.48 6.92 11.06
CA ARG A 244 -24.12 6.39 11.02
C ARG A 244 -23.48 6.36 12.42
N LEU A 245 -23.61 7.43 13.18
CA LEU A 245 -23.06 7.54 14.53
C LEU A 245 -23.73 6.55 15.52
N LYS A 246 -25.04 6.30 15.39
CA LYS A 246 -25.73 5.27 16.20
C LYS A 246 -25.18 3.86 15.90
N LEU A 247 -25.01 3.52 14.63
CA LEU A 247 -24.43 2.24 14.22
C LEU A 247 -22.99 2.12 14.72
N LEU A 248 -22.18 3.17 14.66
CA LEU A 248 -20.83 3.19 15.19
C LEU A 248 -20.78 3.04 16.71
N ALA A 249 -21.70 3.67 17.44
CA ALA A 249 -21.80 3.55 18.89
C ALA A 249 -22.14 2.11 19.35
N GLU A 250 -23.05 1.43 18.64
CA GLU A 250 -23.33 0.01 18.88
C GLU A 250 -22.09 -0.84 18.55
N ARG A 251 -21.47 -0.60 17.41
CA ARG A 251 -20.27 -1.34 16.97
C ARG A 251 -19.06 -1.14 17.90
N ALA A 252 -18.98 -0.02 18.62
CA ALA A 252 -17.92 0.25 19.59
C ALA A 252 -17.89 -0.77 20.74
N GLN A 253 -18.95 -1.55 20.94
CA GLN A 253 -19.00 -2.65 21.91
C GLN A 253 -18.29 -3.92 21.41
N ARG A 254 -17.89 -3.97 20.15
CA ARG A 254 -17.28 -5.13 19.45
C ARG A 254 -15.91 -4.75 18.88
N VAL A 255 -15.00 -4.32 19.75
CA VAL A 255 -13.67 -3.85 19.34
C VAL A 255 -12.81 -5.03 18.88
N PRO A 256 -12.21 -5.00 17.67
CA PRO A 256 -11.29 -6.03 17.25
C PRO A 256 -9.97 -5.96 18.04
N PRO A 257 -9.33 -7.10 18.36
CA PRO A 257 -8.00 -7.12 18.93
C PRO A 257 -6.98 -6.33 18.10
N ARG A 258 -6.01 -5.70 18.75
CA ARG A 258 -5.04 -4.78 18.15
C ARG A 258 -3.64 -5.37 18.18
N ASP A 259 -2.93 -5.35 17.05
CA ASP A 259 -1.47 -5.54 17.03
C ASP A 259 -0.80 -4.17 17.25
N THR A 260 -0.36 -3.93 18.47
CA THR A 260 0.17 -2.64 18.93
C THR A 260 1.61 -2.35 18.50
N LYS A 261 2.26 -3.24 17.74
CA LYS A 261 3.56 -2.94 17.15
C LYS A 261 3.49 -1.70 16.25
N GLN A 262 4.46 -0.83 16.36
CA GLN A 262 4.61 0.36 15.52
C GLN A 262 5.82 0.13 14.61
N LEU A 263 5.56 -0.20 13.33
CA LEU A 263 6.60 -0.54 12.36
C LEU A 263 7.07 0.73 11.62
N ALA A 264 8.38 0.94 11.54
CA ALA A 264 8.98 2.11 10.92
C ALA A 264 8.53 2.28 9.46
N ALA A 265 8.59 1.21 8.65
CA ALA A 265 8.17 1.22 7.26
C ALA A 265 6.72 1.70 7.07
N TRP A 266 5.79 1.15 7.85
CA TRP A 266 4.37 1.45 7.68
C TRP A 266 4.00 2.85 8.18
N ASN A 267 4.68 3.31 9.22
CA ASN A 267 4.56 4.67 9.73
C ASN A 267 5.19 5.68 8.75
N GLY A 268 6.26 5.33 8.04
CA GLY A 268 6.82 6.13 6.96
C GLY A 268 5.85 6.34 5.80
N LEU A 269 5.16 5.26 5.35
CA LEU A 269 4.09 5.35 4.35
C LEU A 269 2.93 6.25 4.82
N LEU A 270 2.52 6.12 6.08
CA LEU A 270 1.46 6.94 6.66
C LEU A 270 1.87 8.42 6.76
N LEU A 271 3.11 8.71 7.12
CA LEU A 271 3.62 10.08 7.18
C LEU A 271 3.49 10.78 5.82
N LYS A 272 3.82 10.07 4.74
CA LYS A 272 3.61 10.58 3.38
C LYS A 272 2.14 10.86 3.09
N ALA A 273 1.24 9.94 3.47
CA ALA A 273 -0.20 10.11 3.27
C ALA A 273 -0.74 11.32 4.05
N PHE A 274 -0.35 11.51 5.30
CA PHE A 274 -0.73 12.69 6.07
C PHE A 274 -0.16 14.00 5.48
N ALA A 275 1.10 14.00 5.02
CA ALA A 275 1.68 15.17 4.37
C ALA A 275 0.89 15.55 3.09
N GLN A 276 0.48 14.57 2.29
CA GLN A 276 -0.36 14.77 1.12
C GLN A 276 -1.76 15.30 1.49
N ALA A 277 -2.38 14.72 2.52
CA ALA A 277 -3.71 15.13 3.00
C ALA A 277 -3.69 16.55 3.58
N ALA A 278 -2.68 16.92 4.35
CA ALA A 278 -2.52 18.29 4.88
C ALA A 278 -2.55 19.34 3.77
N VAL A 279 -1.92 19.06 2.63
CA VAL A 279 -1.94 19.93 1.46
C VAL A 279 -3.28 19.86 0.71
N ALA A 280 -3.75 18.64 0.43
CA ALA A 280 -4.94 18.43 -0.41
C ALA A 280 -6.22 18.98 0.22
N PHE A 281 -6.34 18.93 1.55
CA PHE A 281 -7.49 19.41 2.30
C PHE A 281 -7.27 20.78 2.97
N ASN A 282 -6.04 21.27 2.98
CA ASN A 282 -5.62 22.45 3.75
C ASN A 282 -6.08 22.35 5.22
N ASP A 283 -5.82 21.20 5.84
CA ASP A 283 -6.32 20.80 7.14
C ASP A 283 -5.19 20.75 8.18
N GLU A 284 -5.34 21.52 9.27
CA GLU A 284 -4.35 21.60 10.36
C GLU A 284 -4.26 20.29 11.15
N GLY A 285 -5.34 19.51 11.26
CA GLY A 285 -5.35 18.23 11.98
C GLY A 285 -4.44 17.20 11.33
N TYR A 286 -4.45 17.10 9.99
CA TYR A 286 -3.50 16.23 9.27
C TYR A 286 -2.06 16.77 9.36
N ALA A 287 -1.87 18.09 9.36
CA ALA A 287 -0.56 18.69 9.55
C ALA A 287 0.02 18.41 10.95
N GLU A 288 -0.79 18.52 12.00
CA GLU A 288 -0.40 18.16 13.37
C GLU A 288 -0.08 16.67 13.52
N ALA A 289 -0.89 15.80 12.88
CA ALA A 289 -0.64 14.36 12.86
C ALA A 289 0.67 14.01 12.13
N ALA A 290 0.92 14.65 10.97
CA ALA A 290 2.16 14.50 10.22
C ALA A 290 3.38 14.96 11.04
N GLU A 291 3.29 16.10 11.71
CA GLU A 291 4.37 16.64 12.55
C GLU A 291 4.68 15.70 13.74
N ALA A 292 3.64 15.18 14.41
CA ALA A 292 3.81 14.23 15.51
C ALA A 292 4.47 12.93 15.03
N LEU A 293 4.00 12.40 13.89
CA LEU A 293 4.53 11.18 13.29
C LEU A 293 5.95 11.36 12.74
N ALA A 294 6.27 12.53 12.16
CA ALA A 294 7.62 12.84 11.70
C ALA A 294 8.61 12.86 12.87
N ARG A 295 8.23 13.44 14.03
CA ARG A 295 9.05 13.39 15.25
C ARG A 295 9.24 11.97 15.76
N TRP A 296 8.19 11.14 15.69
CA TRP A 296 8.33 9.71 16.02
C TRP A 296 9.30 9.01 15.05
N CYS A 297 9.21 9.25 13.75
CA CYS A 297 10.16 8.71 12.78
C CYS A 297 11.60 9.14 13.05
N LEU A 298 11.82 10.41 13.41
CA LEU A 298 13.16 10.88 13.83
C LEU A 298 13.68 10.14 15.06
N SER A 299 12.82 9.83 16.04
CA SER A 299 13.23 9.10 17.25
C SER A 299 13.65 7.66 17.00
N MET A 300 13.26 7.08 15.84
CA MET A 300 13.66 5.73 15.43
C MET A 300 15.07 5.69 14.83
N TRP A 301 15.67 6.85 14.47
CA TRP A 301 16.99 6.99 13.90
C TRP A 301 18.01 7.46 14.93
N ASP A 302 19.09 6.74 15.18
CA ASP A 302 20.15 7.08 16.13
C ASP A 302 21.38 7.77 15.47
N GLY A 303 21.28 8.14 14.20
CA GLY A 303 22.40 8.69 13.41
C GLY A 303 23.25 7.61 12.69
N ARG A 304 23.00 6.32 12.97
CA ARG A 304 23.73 5.19 12.39
C ARG A 304 22.84 4.04 11.96
N ARG A 305 21.81 3.73 12.76
CA ARG A 305 20.86 2.63 12.53
C ARG A 305 19.43 3.11 12.74
N LEU A 306 18.56 2.61 11.91
CA LEU A 306 17.12 2.77 12.07
C LEU A 306 16.58 1.59 12.89
N SER A 307 15.72 1.87 13.87
CA SER A 307 14.95 0.84 14.56
C SER A 307 13.79 0.39 13.69
N ARG A 308 13.57 -0.93 13.57
CA ARG A 308 12.45 -1.47 12.79
C ARG A 308 11.10 -1.21 13.44
N SER A 309 11.05 -1.26 14.77
CA SER A 309 9.82 -1.04 15.56
C SER A 309 10.13 -0.48 16.93
N ASN A 310 9.13 0.11 17.58
CA ASN A 310 9.25 0.53 18.96
C ASN A 310 9.41 -0.66 19.91
N GLY A 311 10.47 -0.68 20.68
CA GLY A 311 10.67 -1.62 21.79
C GLY A 311 11.00 -3.07 21.43
N GLN A 312 11.14 -3.44 20.15
CA GLN A 312 11.54 -4.80 19.74
C GLN A 312 12.89 -4.79 19.03
N ALA A 313 13.76 -5.73 19.43
CA ALA A 313 15.03 -5.94 18.75
C ALA A 313 14.79 -6.58 17.37
N GLY A 314 15.27 -5.93 16.32
CA GLY A 314 15.24 -6.44 14.95
C GLY A 314 15.96 -5.47 14.02
N ASP A 315 16.73 -6.01 13.08
CA ASP A 315 17.39 -5.18 12.07
C ASP A 315 16.33 -4.61 11.12
N ALA A 316 16.40 -3.30 10.87
CA ALA A 316 15.55 -2.64 9.89
C ALA A 316 15.88 -3.12 8.47
N SER A 317 14.86 -3.20 7.63
CA SER A 317 14.95 -3.61 6.24
C SER A 317 15.15 -2.41 5.31
N LEU A 318 15.43 -2.67 4.04
CA LEU A 318 15.45 -1.64 2.98
C LEU A 318 14.15 -0.81 2.97
N ALA A 319 12.99 -1.48 3.17
CA ALA A 319 11.68 -0.83 3.22
C ALA A 319 11.57 0.15 4.40
N ASP A 320 12.08 -0.21 5.58
CA ASP A 320 12.05 0.66 6.75
C ASP A 320 12.82 1.97 6.48
N TYR A 321 14.04 1.87 5.95
CA TYR A 321 14.86 3.04 5.63
C TYR A 321 14.19 3.96 4.60
N LEU A 322 13.67 3.38 3.52
CA LEU A 322 13.21 4.16 2.38
C LEU A 322 11.81 4.74 2.55
N TYR A 323 10.89 4.01 3.17
CA TYR A 323 9.56 4.58 3.41
C TYR A 323 9.60 5.66 4.49
N VAL A 324 10.45 5.51 5.52
CA VAL A 324 10.67 6.60 6.49
C VAL A 324 11.29 7.82 5.81
N ALA A 325 12.30 7.62 4.96
CA ALA A 325 12.95 8.72 4.23
C ALA A 325 11.96 9.44 3.29
N ASP A 326 11.12 8.70 2.55
CA ASP A 326 10.11 9.26 1.65
C ASP A 326 9.05 10.06 2.42
N GLY A 327 8.56 9.52 3.54
CA GLY A 327 7.63 10.22 4.42
C GLY A 327 8.22 11.50 5.01
N LEU A 328 9.46 11.45 5.49
CA LEU A 328 10.16 12.62 6.03
C LEU A 328 10.41 13.69 4.94
N ARG A 329 10.76 13.30 3.70
CA ARG A 329 10.88 14.23 2.58
C ARG A 329 9.56 14.89 2.24
N ALA A 330 8.48 14.11 2.14
CA ALA A 330 7.15 14.63 1.88
C ALA A 330 6.73 15.65 2.95
N TRP A 331 6.99 15.36 4.22
CA TRP A 331 6.70 16.30 5.31
C TRP A 331 7.64 17.51 5.32
N ALA A 332 8.91 17.35 4.98
CA ALA A 332 9.86 18.47 4.87
C ALA A 332 9.42 19.50 3.82
N GLU A 333 8.82 19.05 2.72
CA GLU A 333 8.30 19.95 1.66
C GLU A 333 7.13 20.80 2.17
N VAL A 334 6.27 20.26 3.01
CA VAL A 334 5.11 20.95 3.60
C VAL A 334 5.53 21.85 4.75
N SER A 335 6.23 21.28 5.73
CA SER A 335 6.61 21.97 6.98
C SER A 335 7.76 22.97 6.82
N ARG A 336 8.53 22.89 5.72
CA ARG A 336 9.75 23.66 5.45
C ARG A 336 10.85 23.50 6.51
N GLN A 337 10.80 22.44 7.31
CA GLN A 337 11.78 22.15 8.35
C GLN A 337 12.92 21.29 7.81
N LYS A 338 14.14 21.85 7.78
CA LYS A 338 15.32 21.19 7.20
C LYS A 338 15.75 19.90 7.91
N GLN A 339 15.45 19.74 9.18
CA GLN A 339 15.80 18.52 9.94
C GLN A 339 15.23 17.25 9.30
N TYR A 340 14.00 17.33 8.76
CA TYR A 340 13.34 16.16 8.15
C TYR A 340 14.01 15.79 6.82
N SER A 341 14.34 16.76 5.96
CA SER A 341 15.04 16.47 4.72
C SER A 341 16.48 15.98 4.97
N GLN A 342 17.18 16.52 5.96
CA GLN A 342 18.53 16.07 6.34
C GLN A 342 18.53 14.62 6.81
N THR A 343 17.63 14.25 7.73
CA THR A 343 17.51 12.86 8.19
C THR A 343 17.10 11.93 7.04
N ALA A 344 16.20 12.37 6.17
CA ALA A 344 15.83 11.59 4.98
C ALA A 344 17.05 11.30 4.08
N ASP A 345 17.90 12.31 3.84
CA ASP A 345 19.12 12.14 3.04
C ASP A 345 20.12 11.18 3.69
N GLU A 346 20.27 11.23 5.03
CA GLU A 346 21.08 10.27 5.79
C GLU A 346 20.54 8.83 5.66
N LEU A 347 19.24 8.63 5.80
CA LEU A 347 18.59 7.33 5.66
C LEU A 347 18.76 6.77 4.23
N ILE A 348 18.60 7.61 3.20
CA ILE A 348 18.81 7.21 1.81
C ILE A 348 20.27 6.80 1.59
N ALA A 349 21.21 7.63 2.00
CA ALA A 349 22.64 7.33 1.85
C ALA A 349 23.00 6.02 2.56
N ARG A 350 22.46 5.83 3.77
CA ARG A 350 22.69 4.62 4.57
C ARG A 350 22.07 3.38 3.92
N SER A 351 20.88 3.49 3.34
CA SER A 351 20.21 2.37 2.65
C SER A 351 21.04 1.85 1.47
N TRP A 352 21.62 2.73 0.67
CA TRP A 352 22.51 2.34 -0.43
C TRP A 352 23.76 1.60 0.05
N GLN A 353 24.35 2.02 1.17
CA GLN A 353 25.51 1.35 1.76
C GLN A 353 25.18 -0.06 2.29
N LEU A 354 24.00 -0.23 2.90
CA LEU A 354 23.61 -1.48 3.56
C LEU A 354 23.02 -2.50 2.59
N PHE A 355 22.25 -2.06 1.60
CA PHE A 355 21.35 -2.94 0.86
C PHE A 355 21.64 -3.04 -0.64
N PHE A 356 22.66 -2.35 -1.17
CA PHE A 356 23.01 -2.41 -2.58
C PHE A 356 24.50 -2.66 -2.78
N ASP A 357 24.86 -3.64 -3.62
CA ASP A 357 26.22 -3.92 -4.05
C ASP A 357 26.28 -4.32 -5.54
N ASP A 358 27.40 -4.85 -6.02
CA ASP A 358 27.58 -5.27 -7.42
C ASP A 358 26.71 -6.47 -7.81
N ARG A 359 26.07 -7.15 -6.85
CA ARG A 359 25.13 -8.24 -7.07
C ARG A 359 23.67 -7.78 -7.07
N GLY A 360 23.42 -6.48 -6.80
CA GLY A 360 22.09 -5.90 -6.72
C GLY A 360 21.59 -5.67 -5.30
N TRP A 361 20.28 -5.71 -5.15
CA TRP A 361 19.58 -5.35 -3.93
C TRP A 361 19.52 -6.46 -2.90
N ARG A 362 19.45 -6.08 -1.63
CA ARG A 362 19.13 -6.93 -0.47
C ARG A 362 17.96 -6.34 0.30
N LEU A 363 17.08 -7.19 0.84
CA LEU A 363 15.97 -6.75 1.69
C LEU A 363 16.41 -6.43 3.11
N GLY A 364 17.38 -7.15 3.63
CA GLY A 364 17.88 -7.01 5.00
C GLY A 364 19.40 -7.01 5.10
N GLU A 365 19.95 -6.51 6.22
CA GLU A 365 21.39 -6.55 6.50
C GLU A 365 21.91 -7.99 6.56
N ARG A 366 21.08 -8.90 7.09
CA ARG A 366 21.38 -10.33 7.17
C ARG A 366 20.50 -11.09 6.18
N GLN A 367 21.15 -11.76 5.26
CA GLN A 367 20.47 -12.66 4.33
C GLN A 367 20.26 -14.02 5.01
N LEU A 368 19.04 -14.52 5.09
CA LEU A 368 18.76 -15.90 5.52
C LEU A 368 19.38 -16.91 4.56
N ILE A 369 19.29 -16.65 3.27
CA ILE A 369 19.93 -17.43 2.21
C ILE A 369 20.68 -16.45 1.30
N PRO A 370 22.01 -16.38 1.36
CA PRO A 370 22.78 -15.44 0.58
C PRO A 370 22.51 -15.53 -0.92
N GLY A 371 22.15 -14.41 -1.54
CA GLY A 371 21.91 -14.30 -2.98
C GLY A 371 20.45 -14.52 -3.44
N LEU A 372 19.49 -14.66 -2.52
CA LEU A 372 18.08 -14.84 -2.87
C LEU A 372 17.21 -13.57 -2.76
N ASP A 373 17.72 -12.49 -2.25
CA ASP A 373 16.91 -11.29 -1.95
C ASP A 373 16.79 -10.29 -3.10
N GLY A 374 17.53 -10.45 -4.19
CA GLY A 374 17.60 -9.45 -5.28
C GLY A 374 16.23 -9.15 -5.90
N GLU A 375 15.61 -10.14 -6.54
CA GLU A 375 14.28 -9.98 -7.14
C GLU A 375 13.17 -9.63 -6.16
N PRO A 376 13.06 -10.29 -4.98
CA PRO A 376 12.08 -9.91 -3.97
C PRO A 376 12.20 -8.46 -3.49
N ALA A 377 13.41 -7.87 -3.52
CA ALA A 377 13.58 -6.45 -3.19
C ALA A 377 13.08 -5.51 -4.29
N MET A 378 12.94 -6.01 -5.52
CA MET A 378 12.54 -5.26 -6.70
C MET A 378 11.08 -5.47 -7.09
N GLN A 379 10.47 -6.57 -6.66
CA GLN A 379 9.10 -6.92 -6.98
C GLN A 379 8.12 -6.09 -6.13
N ASP A 380 7.08 -5.58 -6.77
CA ASP A 380 5.94 -5.00 -6.06
C ASP A 380 5.12 -6.12 -5.41
N GLY A 381 4.81 -5.90 -4.14
CA GLY A 381 3.94 -6.75 -3.35
C GLY A 381 2.72 -5.96 -2.87
N PRO A 382 2.27 -6.20 -1.62
CA PRO A 382 1.26 -5.33 -1.01
C PRO A 382 1.74 -3.88 -0.81
N MET A 383 3.04 -3.65 -0.87
CA MET A 383 3.70 -2.34 -0.83
C MET A 383 4.60 -2.19 -2.06
N PRO A 384 4.89 -0.95 -2.52
CA PRO A 384 5.78 -0.72 -3.66
C PRO A 384 7.17 -1.25 -3.37
N ALA A 385 7.89 -1.66 -4.42
CA ALA A 385 9.26 -2.13 -4.28
C ALA A 385 10.15 -1.05 -3.63
N PRO A 386 10.77 -1.32 -2.47
CA PRO A 386 11.59 -0.30 -1.80
C PRO A 386 12.83 0.07 -2.63
N SER A 387 13.36 -0.84 -3.43
CA SER A 387 14.48 -0.56 -4.32
C SER A 387 14.12 0.40 -5.46
N ALA A 388 12.87 0.40 -5.95
CA ALA A 388 12.40 1.41 -6.91
C ALA A 388 12.38 2.81 -6.28
N LEU A 389 12.00 2.90 -5.01
CA LEU A 389 12.06 4.16 -4.26
C LEU A 389 13.51 4.61 -4.01
N ALA A 390 14.43 3.68 -3.72
CA ALA A 390 15.85 3.99 -3.64
C ALA A 390 16.38 4.60 -4.94
N ILE A 391 15.99 4.05 -6.08
CA ILE A 391 16.33 4.57 -7.40
C ILE A 391 15.78 5.98 -7.59
N ALA A 392 14.51 6.22 -7.27
CA ALA A 392 13.87 7.53 -7.36
C ALA A 392 14.62 8.61 -6.55
N LEU A 393 15.06 8.24 -5.35
CA LEU A 393 15.70 9.14 -4.38
C LEU A 393 17.23 9.18 -4.46
N GLY A 394 17.85 8.30 -5.24
CA GLY A 394 19.30 8.17 -5.37
C GLY A 394 19.96 9.18 -6.31
N THR A 395 21.28 9.23 -6.28
CA THR A 395 22.08 10.00 -7.25
C THR A 395 21.94 9.43 -8.66
N ARG A 396 22.30 10.21 -9.68
CA ARG A 396 22.27 9.76 -11.08
C ARG A 396 23.09 8.47 -11.28
N GLU A 397 24.31 8.40 -10.75
CA GLU A 397 25.18 7.23 -10.86
C GLU A 397 24.57 5.98 -10.20
N GLN A 398 24.04 6.13 -8.98
CA GLN A 398 23.35 5.06 -8.26
C GLN A 398 22.14 4.56 -9.04
N ARG A 399 21.34 5.47 -9.58
CA ARG A 399 20.16 5.18 -10.39
C ARG A 399 20.53 4.36 -11.63
N GLU A 400 21.49 4.83 -12.44
CA GLU A 400 21.93 4.14 -13.66
C GLU A 400 22.44 2.71 -13.37
N LYS A 401 23.26 2.57 -12.33
CA LYS A 401 23.78 1.26 -11.92
C LYS A 401 22.68 0.30 -11.51
N ALA A 402 21.75 0.76 -10.68
CA ALA A 402 20.65 -0.09 -10.18
C ALA A 402 19.66 -0.47 -11.28
N LEU A 403 19.31 0.45 -12.18
CA LEU A 403 18.43 0.18 -13.32
C LEU A 403 19.00 -0.88 -14.25
N ARG A 404 20.32 -0.85 -14.52
CA ARG A 404 20.98 -1.88 -15.35
C ARG A 404 20.97 -3.27 -14.72
N LEU A 405 21.17 -3.36 -13.41
CA LEU A 405 21.16 -4.63 -12.68
C LEU A 405 19.77 -5.28 -12.61
N GLY A 406 18.70 -4.49 -12.65
CA GLY A 406 17.32 -4.96 -12.58
C GLY A 406 16.61 -5.10 -13.94
N ALA A 407 17.21 -4.61 -15.04
CA ALA A 407 16.53 -4.42 -16.31
C ALA A 407 15.90 -5.71 -16.89
N GLU A 408 16.55 -6.85 -16.76
CA GLU A 408 16.05 -8.13 -17.30
C GLU A 408 14.77 -8.57 -16.58
N ALA A 409 14.76 -8.57 -15.25
CA ALA A 409 13.58 -8.95 -14.46
C ALA A 409 12.40 -8.02 -14.76
N VAL A 410 12.64 -6.71 -14.77
CA VAL A 410 11.60 -5.70 -15.06
C VAL A 410 11.06 -5.84 -16.48
N THR A 411 11.92 -6.11 -17.48
CA THR A 411 11.49 -6.29 -18.86
C THR A 411 10.72 -7.61 -19.04
N GLY A 412 11.08 -8.64 -18.26
CA GLY A 412 10.43 -9.95 -18.27
C GLY A 412 8.97 -9.88 -17.83
N ASP A 413 8.70 -9.14 -16.76
CA ASP A 413 7.39 -9.09 -16.11
C ASP A 413 7.08 -7.70 -15.52
N PRO A 414 6.92 -6.64 -16.36
CA PRO A 414 6.82 -5.27 -15.90
C PRO A 414 5.62 -5.00 -15.00
N PHE A 415 4.56 -5.79 -15.03
CA PHE A 415 3.41 -5.62 -14.14
C PHE A 415 3.76 -5.90 -12.67
N TRP A 416 4.52 -6.98 -12.40
CA TRP A 416 4.96 -7.31 -11.03
C TRP A 416 6.15 -6.48 -10.56
N PHE A 417 6.78 -5.72 -11.46
CA PHE A 417 7.85 -4.77 -11.21
C PHE A 417 7.45 -3.35 -11.62
N ALA A 418 6.16 -3.00 -11.49
CA ALA A 418 5.59 -1.75 -12.00
C ALA A 418 6.31 -0.50 -11.46
N SER A 419 6.65 -0.48 -10.17
CA SER A 419 7.42 0.61 -9.57
C SER A 419 8.80 0.78 -10.21
N HIS A 420 9.48 -0.30 -10.58
CA HIS A 420 10.76 -0.26 -11.30
C HIS A 420 10.59 0.10 -12.78
N ALA A 421 9.54 -0.41 -13.43
CA ALA A 421 9.21 -0.05 -14.80
C ALA A 421 8.98 1.46 -14.94
N TRP A 422 8.31 2.06 -13.96
CA TRP A 422 8.16 3.50 -13.87
C TRP A 422 9.50 4.24 -13.75
N GLN A 423 10.46 3.71 -12.96
CA GLN A 423 11.79 4.35 -12.83
C GLN A 423 12.61 4.27 -14.13
N LEU A 424 12.49 3.20 -14.89
CA LEU A 424 13.10 3.08 -16.22
C LEU A 424 12.51 4.11 -17.19
N PHE A 425 11.18 4.24 -17.24
CA PHE A 425 10.49 5.21 -18.05
C PHE A 425 10.87 6.66 -17.71
N GLU A 426 10.89 7.03 -16.44
CA GLU A 426 11.30 8.36 -15.98
C GLU A 426 12.77 8.67 -16.33
N HIS A 427 13.64 7.67 -16.26
CA HIS A 427 15.07 7.86 -16.54
C HIS A 427 15.33 8.24 -18.01
N GLU A 428 14.71 7.57 -18.98
CA GLU A 428 14.87 7.85 -20.41
C GLU A 428 14.27 9.21 -20.78
N GLN A 429 13.10 9.54 -20.23
CA GLN A 429 12.47 10.85 -20.44
C GLN A 429 13.32 12.03 -19.95
N HIS A 430 14.10 11.84 -18.87
CA HIS A 430 15.05 12.85 -18.41
C HIS A 430 16.27 12.96 -19.32
N ALA A 431 16.76 11.86 -19.90
CA ALA A 431 17.87 11.86 -20.83
C ALA A 431 17.50 12.61 -22.14
N GLU A 432 16.34 12.33 -22.73
CA GLU A 432 15.85 12.99 -23.94
C GLU A 432 15.67 14.52 -23.75
N ARG A 433 15.21 14.96 -22.58
CA ARG A 433 15.04 16.40 -22.28
C ARG A 433 16.37 17.13 -22.14
N THR A 434 17.39 16.48 -21.60
CA THR A 434 18.73 17.07 -21.44
C THR A 434 19.51 17.13 -22.75
N ASP A 435 19.35 16.13 -23.63
CA ASP A 435 20.01 16.11 -24.96
C ASP A 435 19.34 17.12 -25.91
N GLY A 436 18.02 17.24 -25.92
CA GLY A 436 17.30 18.23 -26.72
C GLY A 436 17.47 19.69 -26.25
N ALA A 437 17.93 19.91 -25.01
CA ALA A 437 18.26 21.24 -24.50
C ALA A 437 19.69 21.68 -24.88
N ASN A 438 20.59 20.73 -25.17
CA ASN A 438 21.95 20.99 -25.58
C ASN A 438 22.10 21.20 -27.11
N GLU A 439 21.04 20.89 -27.90
CA GLU A 439 21.03 21.11 -29.36
C GLU A 439 20.35 22.42 -29.78
N LYS A 440 19.88 23.22 -28.82
CA LYS A 440 19.35 24.59 -29.05
C LYS A 440 20.23 25.66 -28.44
#